data_0aa45ea0542b13b695e500d2e2f8c606
#
_entry.id   0aa45ea0542b13b695e500d2e2f8c606
#
_cell.length_a   1.000
_cell.length_b   1.000
_cell.length_c   1.000
_cell.angle_alpha   90.00
_cell.angle_beta   90.00
_cell.angle_gamma   90.00
#
_symmetry.space_group_name_H-M   'P 1'
#
loop_
_entity.id
_entity.type
_entity.pdbx_description
1 polymer ?
#
loop_
_entity_poly.entity_id
_entity_poly.type
_entity_poly.pdbx_seq_one_letter_code
_entity_poly.pdbx_strand_id
1 'polypeptide(L)'
;MRILTLIWISLGLCISAGTHAAESAKKSKSKNKSSMPAAGASYAKRPDATAWAERMAQENQLDPKWVKAQVAQAKLIPSIPKLILPPAQVSQKNWAAYRARFIEPKRIQSGLQFWQRHQNLLYQAEQTYGVPQWLIVGVIGVETFYGQHTGNFRVLDALSTLTFDFPKEHPRAIERQAFFSKELAQFLVMASKEKINPTQLKGSYAGAMGLPQFMPSSWANFAVDFDGDKHIDLFNNPADVIGSVANYFKSFQWQTGMPTHYPVKFDAALLDMETLMAPDILPTFSINSFQANGAVIEGDALLHKGQLALIELLNGNDPPSYVAGTENFYAITRYNWSSYYAMAVIELGEAVAREIKAKP
;
A
#
# COMPACT_ATOMS: atom_id res chain seq x y z
N MET A 1 14.76 -19.83 10.46
CA MET A 1 13.94 -19.10 9.46
C MET A 1 12.88 -18.34 10.25
N ARG A 2 13.15 -17.05 10.56
CA ARG A 2 12.21 -16.22 11.35
C ARG A 2 11.21 -15.63 10.36
N ILE A 3 9.97 -16.09 10.42
CA ILE A 3 8.83 -15.53 9.70
C ILE A 3 8.59 -14.13 10.25
N LEU A 4 9.00 -13.10 9.50
CA LEU A 4 8.60 -11.73 9.75
C LEU A 4 7.10 -11.64 9.43
N THR A 5 6.29 -11.62 10.47
CA THR A 5 4.87 -11.30 10.39
C THR A 5 4.73 -9.83 10.00
N LEU A 6 4.73 -9.54 8.70
CA LEU A 6 4.44 -8.23 8.15
C LEU A 6 2.95 -7.94 8.30
N ILE A 7 2.66 -6.94 9.11
CA ILE A 7 1.31 -6.47 9.45
C ILE A 7 0.80 -5.61 8.30
N TRP A 8 -0.29 -6.02 7.68
CA TRP A 8 -0.86 -5.48 6.46
C TRP A 8 -1.75 -4.24 6.69
N ILE A 9 -1.54 -3.22 5.87
CA ILE A 9 -2.43 -2.06 5.75
C ILE A 9 -3.15 -2.18 4.41
N SER A 10 -4.41 -2.59 4.42
CA SER A 10 -5.29 -2.31 3.30
C SER A 10 -5.64 -0.81 3.36
N LEU A 11 -4.86 0.02 2.66
CA LEU A 11 -5.25 1.39 2.37
C LEU A 11 -6.34 1.35 1.29
N GLY A 12 -7.59 1.19 1.72
CA GLY A 12 -8.71 1.51 0.84
C GLY A 12 -8.69 3.03 0.59
N LEU A 13 -8.24 3.47 -0.58
CA LEU A 13 -8.44 4.85 -1.04
C LEU A 13 -9.94 5.10 -1.22
N CYS A 14 -10.65 5.45 -0.14
CA CYS A 14 -11.98 6.03 -0.21
C CYS A 14 -11.86 7.52 -0.52
N ILE A 15 -11.82 7.87 -1.80
CA ILE A 15 -12.14 9.24 -2.23
C ILE A 15 -13.66 9.34 -2.23
N SER A 16 -14.24 9.84 -1.13
CA SER A 16 -15.65 10.23 -1.06
C SER A 16 -15.84 11.58 -1.73
N ALA A 17 -16.50 11.59 -2.88
CA ALA A 17 -17.12 12.80 -3.42
C ALA A 17 -18.32 13.14 -2.54
N GLY A 18 -18.31 14.31 -1.91
CA GLY A 18 -19.40 14.80 -1.08
C GLY A 18 -20.59 15.29 -1.91
N THR A 19 -21.78 14.87 -1.55
CA THR A 19 -23.01 15.63 -1.81
C THR A 19 -23.73 15.85 -0.49
N HIS A 20 -24.09 17.12 -0.26
CA HIS A 20 -24.86 17.57 0.89
C HIS A 20 -26.29 17.02 0.89
N ALA A 21 -26.74 16.54 2.04
CA ALA A 21 -28.14 16.65 2.45
C ALA A 21 -28.18 16.78 3.98
N ALA A 22 -28.74 17.90 4.43
CA ALA A 22 -29.03 18.18 5.83
C ALA A 22 -30.39 17.59 6.17
N GLU A 23 -30.49 16.85 7.30
CA GLU A 23 -31.75 16.75 8.01
C GLU A 23 -31.54 16.52 9.51
N SER A 24 -32.35 17.24 10.29
CA SER A 24 -32.27 17.38 11.73
C SER A 24 -32.94 16.23 12.46
N ALA A 25 -32.33 15.71 13.53
CA ALA A 25 -33.04 14.94 14.54
C ALA A 25 -32.48 15.14 15.94
N LYS A 26 -33.41 15.20 16.85
CA LYS A 26 -33.41 15.66 18.23
C LYS A 26 -32.49 14.91 19.20
N LYS A 27 -32.03 15.67 20.21
CA LYS A 27 -31.24 15.28 21.39
C LYS A 27 -31.84 14.13 22.20
N SER A 28 -30.99 13.12 22.48
CA SER A 28 -31.09 12.31 23.69
C SER A 28 -29.75 12.36 24.43
N LYS A 29 -29.77 12.74 25.70
CA LYS A 29 -28.61 12.88 26.59
C LYS A 29 -28.27 11.50 27.16
N SER A 30 -27.07 10.96 26.86
CA SER A 30 -26.42 9.95 27.68
C SER A 30 -25.03 10.42 28.07
N LYS A 31 -24.76 10.45 29.38
CA LYS A 31 -23.48 10.84 29.98
C LYS A 31 -22.53 9.63 29.93
N ASN A 32 -21.50 9.70 29.16
CA ASN A 32 -20.12 9.31 29.43
C ASN A 32 -19.33 9.53 28.14
N LYS A 33 -18.95 10.78 27.89
CA LYS A 33 -17.99 11.13 26.83
C LYS A 33 -16.62 11.23 27.50
N SER A 34 -15.74 10.24 27.25
CA SER A 34 -14.32 10.56 27.22
C SER A 34 -14.16 11.61 26.11
N SER A 35 -13.96 12.86 26.47
CA SER A 35 -13.82 13.96 25.51
C SER A 35 -12.54 13.73 24.72
N MET A 36 -12.66 13.45 23.42
CA MET A 36 -11.50 13.55 22.52
C MET A 36 -10.88 14.94 22.66
N PRO A 37 -9.54 15.05 22.72
CA PRO A 37 -8.87 16.34 22.74
C PRO A 37 -9.31 17.22 21.57
N ALA A 38 -9.25 18.55 21.76
CA ALA A 38 -9.62 19.51 20.72
C ALA A 38 -8.76 19.34 19.46
N ALA A 39 -9.33 19.60 18.27
CA ALA A 39 -8.58 19.60 17.02
C ALA A 39 -7.34 20.50 17.11
N GLY A 40 -6.19 20.00 16.65
CA GLY A 40 -4.91 20.69 16.73
C GLY A 40 -4.25 20.70 18.12
N ALA A 41 -4.77 19.95 19.10
CA ALA A 41 -4.10 19.79 20.39
C ALA A 41 -2.69 19.21 20.19
N SER A 42 -1.70 19.87 20.81
CA SER A 42 -0.30 19.46 20.73
C SER A 42 -0.02 18.30 21.69
N TYR A 43 0.92 17.44 21.31
CA TYR A 43 1.43 16.36 22.15
C TYR A 43 2.50 16.82 23.16
N ALA A 44 2.91 18.09 23.14
CA ALA A 44 3.98 18.64 23.98
C ALA A 44 3.83 18.40 25.48
N LYS A 45 2.59 18.38 25.99
CA LYS A 45 2.27 18.26 27.43
C LYS A 45 1.70 16.88 27.80
N ARG A 46 1.72 15.92 26.87
CA ARG A 46 1.18 14.58 27.12
C ARG A 46 2.27 13.68 27.73
N PRO A 47 2.05 13.16 28.96
CA PRO A 47 3.03 12.30 29.63
C PRO A 47 3.38 11.04 28.86
N ASP A 48 2.39 10.40 28.24
CA ASP A 48 2.57 9.21 27.41
C ASP A 48 3.42 9.47 26.16
N ALA A 49 3.22 10.61 25.49
CA ALA A 49 4.01 11.01 24.33
C ALA A 49 5.46 11.37 24.74
N THR A 50 5.65 12.01 25.91
CA THR A 50 6.98 12.31 26.44
C THR A 50 7.73 11.03 26.79
N ALA A 51 7.11 10.11 27.52
CA ALA A 51 7.71 8.83 27.89
C ALA A 51 8.03 7.96 26.64
N TRP A 52 7.15 7.99 25.64
CA TRP A 52 7.40 7.34 24.35
C TRP A 52 8.63 7.93 23.66
N ALA A 53 8.73 9.27 23.60
CA ALA A 53 9.85 9.95 22.95
C ALA A 53 11.20 9.64 23.60
N GLU A 54 11.25 9.54 24.94
CA GLU A 54 12.46 9.17 25.68
C GLU A 54 12.90 7.74 25.36
N ARG A 55 11.99 6.79 25.49
CA ARG A 55 12.26 5.38 25.22
C ARG A 55 12.70 5.18 23.76
N MET A 56 11.98 5.76 22.82
CA MET A 56 12.23 5.64 21.38
C MET A 56 13.59 6.26 20.99
N ALA A 57 13.96 7.39 21.60
CA ALA A 57 15.28 8.01 21.38
C ALA A 57 16.41 7.09 21.84
N GLN A 58 16.26 6.46 23.01
CA GLN A 58 17.22 5.51 23.52
C GLN A 58 17.35 4.26 22.66
N GLU A 59 16.22 3.64 22.29
CA GLU A 59 16.17 2.43 21.46
C GLU A 59 16.81 2.62 20.08
N ASN A 60 16.73 3.83 19.51
CA ASN A 60 17.22 4.14 18.16
C ASN A 60 18.47 5.05 18.14
N GLN A 61 19.09 5.28 19.28
CA GLN A 61 20.32 6.08 19.41
C GLN A 61 20.19 7.51 18.85
N LEU A 62 19.02 8.11 19.04
CA LEU A 62 18.73 9.49 18.65
C LEU A 62 18.91 10.44 19.86
N ASP A 63 19.13 11.74 19.59
CA ASP A 63 19.13 12.77 20.64
C ASP A 63 17.73 12.88 21.27
N PRO A 64 17.58 12.58 22.58
CA PRO A 64 16.28 12.65 23.27
C PRO A 64 15.66 14.05 23.25
N LYS A 65 16.48 15.11 23.25
CA LYS A 65 15.98 16.49 23.19
C LYS A 65 15.36 16.76 21.81
N TRP A 66 16.02 16.30 20.75
CA TRP A 66 15.51 16.45 19.39
C TRP A 66 14.21 15.66 19.21
N VAL A 67 14.14 14.39 19.61
CA VAL A 67 12.92 13.55 19.49
C VAL A 67 11.76 14.18 20.23
N LYS A 68 11.96 14.62 21.50
CA LYS A 68 10.94 15.32 22.28
C LYS A 68 10.46 16.61 21.60
N ALA A 69 11.37 17.38 21.02
CA ALA A 69 11.03 18.60 20.30
C ALA A 69 10.19 18.33 19.05
N GLN A 70 10.46 17.21 18.31
CA GLN A 70 9.64 16.84 17.17
C GLN A 70 8.24 16.38 17.60
N VAL A 71 8.14 15.48 18.58
CA VAL A 71 6.85 14.99 19.11
C VAL A 71 6.03 16.13 19.69
N ALA A 72 6.65 17.11 20.34
CA ALA A 72 5.98 18.30 20.87
C ALA A 72 5.33 19.18 19.77
N GLN A 73 5.87 19.15 18.56
CA GLN A 73 5.33 19.89 17.41
C GLN A 73 4.19 19.13 16.70
N ALA A 74 4.01 17.85 17.00
CA ALA A 74 2.91 17.07 16.46
C ALA A 74 1.56 17.55 16.99
N LYS A 75 0.53 17.44 16.15
CA LYS A 75 -0.84 17.86 16.46
C LYS A 75 -1.83 16.75 16.19
N LEU A 76 -2.80 16.60 17.09
CA LEU A 76 -3.92 15.69 16.89
C LEU A 76 -4.74 16.09 15.65
N ILE A 77 -5.01 15.12 14.77
CA ILE A 77 -5.91 15.26 13.63
C ILE A 77 -7.19 14.43 13.90
N PRO A 78 -8.31 15.03 14.34
CA PRO A 78 -9.50 14.29 14.78
C PRO A 78 -10.21 13.47 13.71
N SER A 79 -9.95 13.74 12.43
CA SER A 79 -10.51 12.95 11.32
C SER A 79 -9.82 11.58 11.16
N ILE A 80 -8.54 11.47 11.52
CA ILE A 80 -7.75 10.25 11.28
C ILE A 80 -8.31 9.02 12.03
N PRO A 81 -8.67 9.08 13.32
CA PRO A 81 -9.29 7.95 14.01
C PRO A 81 -10.56 7.43 13.33
N LYS A 82 -11.29 8.29 12.63
CA LYS A 82 -12.48 7.88 11.86
C LYS A 82 -12.11 7.25 10.51
N LEU A 83 -11.07 7.77 9.85
CA LEU A 83 -10.61 7.27 8.56
C LEU A 83 -9.96 5.89 8.64
N ILE A 84 -9.36 5.53 9.79
CA ILE A 84 -8.69 4.26 9.97
C ILE A 84 -9.64 3.13 10.37
N LEU A 85 -10.86 3.44 10.83
CA LEU A 85 -11.86 2.44 11.16
C LEU A 85 -12.34 1.72 9.89
N PRO A 86 -12.58 0.40 9.97
CA PRO A 86 -13.28 -0.30 8.90
C PRO A 86 -14.64 0.35 8.63
N PRO A 87 -15.13 0.34 7.39
CA PRO A 87 -16.45 0.87 7.08
C PRO A 87 -17.51 0.10 7.86
N ALA A 88 -18.50 0.84 8.43
CA ALA A 88 -19.60 0.27 9.22
C ALA A 88 -20.47 -0.71 8.41
N GLN A 89 -20.55 -0.52 7.10
CA GLN A 89 -21.17 -1.47 6.17
C GLN A 89 -20.11 -1.92 5.17
N VAL A 90 -19.92 -3.22 5.07
CA VAL A 90 -19.07 -3.80 4.03
C VAL A 90 -19.82 -3.62 2.71
N SER A 91 -19.38 -2.64 1.90
CA SER A 91 -19.87 -2.55 0.53
C SER A 91 -19.52 -3.83 -0.21
N GLN A 92 -20.48 -4.35 -0.98
CA GLN A 92 -20.22 -5.52 -1.81
C GLN A 92 -19.02 -5.25 -2.73
N LYS A 93 -18.02 -6.11 -2.62
CA LYS A 93 -16.81 -5.98 -3.45
C LYS A 93 -17.23 -6.05 -4.93
N ASN A 94 -16.73 -5.11 -5.73
CA ASN A 94 -17.02 -5.05 -7.18
C ASN A 94 -15.74 -4.71 -7.93
N TRP A 95 -15.17 -5.69 -8.61
CA TRP A 95 -13.95 -5.53 -9.38
C TRP A 95 -14.11 -4.55 -10.53
N ALA A 96 -15.18 -4.65 -11.29
CA ALA A 96 -15.42 -3.74 -12.41
C ALA A 96 -15.44 -2.27 -11.97
N ALA A 97 -16.13 -1.97 -10.87
CA ALA A 97 -16.16 -0.62 -10.30
C ALA A 97 -14.80 -0.19 -9.72
N TYR A 98 -14.04 -1.11 -9.09
CA TYR A 98 -12.70 -0.83 -8.59
C TYR A 98 -11.72 -0.57 -9.73
N ARG A 99 -11.70 -1.43 -10.74
CA ARG A 99 -10.91 -1.35 -11.96
C ARG A 99 -11.09 -0.01 -12.67
N ALA A 100 -12.33 0.44 -12.85
CA ALA A 100 -12.66 1.69 -13.53
C ALA A 100 -12.05 2.94 -12.90
N ARG A 101 -11.64 2.90 -11.62
CA ARG A 101 -10.97 4.01 -10.95
C ARG A 101 -9.52 4.19 -11.40
N PHE A 102 -8.91 3.13 -11.92
CA PHE A 102 -7.48 3.11 -12.28
C PHE A 102 -7.26 2.98 -13.77
N ILE A 103 -8.08 2.18 -14.45
CA ILE A 103 -7.93 1.92 -15.89
C ILE A 103 -8.81 2.90 -16.66
N GLU A 104 -8.41 4.15 -16.67
CA GLU A 104 -9.13 5.24 -17.34
C GLU A 104 -8.17 6.07 -18.23
N PRO A 105 -8.67 6.69 -19.33
CA PRO A 105 -7.80 7.30 -20.35
C PRO A 105 -6.81 8.33 -19.81
N LYS A 106 -7.24 9.16 -18.85
CA LYS A 106 -6.39 10.22 -18.32
C LYS A 106 -5.19 9.66 -17.54
N ARG A 107 -5.41 8.58 -16.75
CA ARG A 107 -4.34 7.93 -15.98
C ARG A 107 -3.38 7.19 -16.91
N ILE A 108 -3.89 6.50 -17.93
CA ILE A 108 -3.07 5.84 -18.96
C ILE A 108 -2.22 6.88 -19.69
N GLN A 109 -2.81 8.00 -20.11
CA GLN A 109 -2.08 9.08 -20.77
C GLN A 109 -0.99 9.70 -19.86
N SER A 110 -1.28 9.88 -18.56
CA SER A 110 -0.28 10.36 -17.59
C SER A 110 0.84 9.32 -17.41
N GLY A 111 0.51 8.03 -17.42
CA GLY A 111 1.48 6.94 -17.36
C GLY A 111 2.40 6.90 -18.60
N LEU A 112 1.83 7.13 -19.77
CA LEU A 112 2.59 7.25 -21.00
C LEU A 112 3.60 8.40 -20.93
N GLN A 113 3.17 9.58 -20.44
CA GLN A 113 4.06 10.73 -20.26
C GLN A 113 5.15 10.47 -19.21
N PHE A 114 4.79 9.81 -18.11
CA PHE A 114 5.76 9.40 -17.08
C PHE A 114 6.79 8.44 -17.64
N TRP A 115 6.37 7.39 -18.36
CA TRP A 115 7.27 6.43 -19.00
C TRP A 115 8.22 7.10 -19.99
N GLN A 116 7.70 7.88 -20.92
CA GLN A 116 8.53 8.57 -21.93
C GLN A 116 9.55 9.51 -21.29
N ARG A 117 9.17 10.23 -20.23
CA ARG A 117 10.07 11.14 -19.51
C ARG A 117 11.18 10.42 -18.77
N HIS A 118 10.92 9.23 -18.26
CA HIS A 118 11.83 8.48 -17.40
C HIS A 118 12.28 7.14 -18.00
N GLN A 119 12.23 7.02 -19.32
CA GLN A 119 12.50 5.77 -20.04
C GLN A 119 13.85 5.13 -19.67
N ASN A 120 14.91 5.92 -19.59
CA ASN A 120 16.25 5.43 -19.28
C ASN A 120 16.33 4.91 -17.84
N LEU A 121 15.70 5.58 -16.87
CA LEU A 121 15.65 5.14 -15.47
C LEU A 121 14.84 3.86 -15.30
N LEU A 122 13.70 3.75 -15.98
CA LEU A 122 12.87 2.54 -15.97
C LEU A 122 13.62 1.36 -16.58
N TYR A 123 14.32 1.57 -17.70
CA TYR A 123 15.16 0.54 -18.32
C TYR A 123 16.30 0.11 -17.38
N GLN A 124 17.02 1.07 -16.79
CA GLN A 124 18.09 0.79 -15.84
C GLN A 124 17.58 0.00 -14.62
N ALA A 125 16.42 0.37 -14.08
CA ALA A 125 15.82 -0.35 -12.95
C ALA A 125 15.42 -1.78 -13.32
N GLU A 126 14.86 -2.00 -14.51
CA GLU A 126 14.56 -3.35 -15.03
C GLU A 126 15.82 -4.19 -15.18
N GLN A 127 16.92 -3.63 -15.73
CA GLN A 127 18.19 -4.34 -15.86
C GLN A 127 18.82 -4.66 -14.49
N THR A 128 18.69 -3.76 -13.52
CA THR A 128 19.30 -3.90 -12.19
C THR A 128 18.55 -4.90 -11.31
N TYR A 129 17.22 -4.84 -11.32
CA TYR A 129 16.39 -5.59 -10.38
C TYR A 129 15.59 -6.74 -11.02
N GLY A 130 15.54 -6.80 -12.35
CA GLY A 130 14.73 -7.78 -13.08
C GLY A 130 13.22 -7.55 -12.99
N VAL A 131 12.80 -6.36 -12.54
CA VAL A 131 11.40 -5.95 -12.38
C VAL A 131 10.98 -5.17 -13.62
N PRO A 132 9.93 -5.59 -14.35
CA PRO A 132 9.60 -4.97 -15.63
C PRO A 132 9.09 -3.54 -15.46
N GLN A 133 9.42 -2.67 -16.43
CA GLN A 133 9.07 -1.25 -16.43
C GLN A 133 7.57 -1.03 -16.22
N TRP A 134 6.73 -1.85 -16.85
CA TRP A 134 5.28 -1.72 -16.74
C TRP A 134 4.78 -1.91 -15.30
N LEU A 135 5.41 -2.77 -14.49
CA LEU A 135 5.02 -2.96 -13.10
C LEU A 135 5.34 -1.71 -12.26
N ILE A 136 6.55 -1.15 -12.44
CA ILE A 136 6.97 0.07 -11.74
C ILE A 136 6.01 1.23 -12.06
N VAL A 137 5.69 1.40 -13.35
CA VAL A 137 4.75 2.44 -13.83
C VAL A 137 3.34 2.18 -13.29
N GLY A 138 2.90 0.94 -13.27
CA GLY A 138 1.59 0.54 -12.72
C GLY A 138 1.45 0.91 -11.24
N VAL A 139 2.47 0.60 -10.42
CA VAL A 139 2.49 0.95 -8.99
C VAL A 139 2.40 2.45 -8.78
N ILE A 140 3.30 3.24 -9.38
CA ILE A 140 3.34 4.70 -9.22
C ILE A 140 2.03 5.33 -9.71
N GLY A 141 1.44 4.76 -10.78
CA GLY A 141 0.15 5.17 -11.31
C GLY A 141 -1.01 4.90 -10.37
N VAL A 142 -1.07 3.73 -9.74
CA VAL A 142 -2.12 3.37 -8.79
C VAL A 142 -1.99 4.16 -7.49
N GLU A 143 -0.76 4.27 -6.95
CA GLU A 143 -0.51 4.91 -5.65
C GLU A 143 -0.79 6.41 -5.67
N THR A 144 -0.25 7.13 -6.62
CA THR A 144 -0.27 8.60 -6.57
C THR A 144 -0.68 9.29 -7.86
N PHE A 145 -1.17 8.52 -8.85
CA PHE A 145 -1.43 9.10 -10.17
C PHE A 145 -0.18 9.84 -10.71
N TYR A 146 0.97 9.16 -10.64
CA TYR A 146 2.27 9.70 -11.06
C TYR A 146 2.65 11.00 -10.33
N GLY A 147 2.40 11.05 -9.02
CA GLY A 147 2.75 12.17 -8.14
C GLY A 147 1.67 13.26 -8.00
N GLN A 148 0.50 13.15 -8.66
CA GLN A 148 -0.58 14.13 -8.55
C GLN A 148 -1.32 14.05 -7.21
N HIS A 149 -1.29 12.89 -6.51
CA HIS A 149 -2.05 12.62 -5.29
C HIS A 149 -1.18 11.94 -4.22
N THR A 150 -0.20 12.65 -3.67
CA THR A 150 0.73 12.11 -2.66
C THR A 150 0.21 12.20 -1.22
N GLY A 151 -0.97 12.80 -1.02
CA GLY A 151 -1.55 13.07 0.30
C GLY A 151 -1.22 14.45 0.85
N ASN A 152 -2.10 14.95 1.74
CA ASN A 152 -2.01 16.30 2.28
C ASN A 152 -1.86 16.35 3.81
N PHE A 153 -1.84 15.21 4.48
CA PHE A 153 -1.64 15.14 5.91
C PHE A 153 -0.15 15.33 6.24
N ARG A 154 0.15 16.13 7.25
CA ARG A 154 1.50 16.16 7.80
C ARG A 154 1.79 14.79 8.44
N VAL A 155 2.82 14.09 7.94
CA VAL A 155 3.12 12.69 8.33
C VAL A 155 3.37 12.58 9.84
N LEU A 156 4.09 13.55 10.41
CA LEU A 156 4.32 13.61 11.85
C LEU A 156 3.01 13.63 12.65
N ASP A 157 2.03 14.43 12.22
CA ASP A 157 0.73 14.53 12.90
C ASP A 157 -0.10 13.25 12.73
N ALA A 158 -0.10 12.70 11.51
CA ALA A 158 -0.83 11.48 11.19
C ALA A 158 -0.34 10.29 12.03
N LEU A 159 0.95 10.05 12.01
CA LEU A 159 1.57 8.95 12.76
C LEU A 159 1.46 9.16 14.27
N SER A 160 1.63 10.41 14.77
CA SER A 160 1.44 10.70 16.19
C SER A 160 -0.02 10.48 16.62
N THR A 161 -1.00 10.89 15.80
CA THR A 161 -2.41 10.63 16.08
C THR A 161 -2.70 9.14 16.17
N LEU A 162 -2.20 8.34 15.23
CA LEU A 162 -2.39 6.88 15.23
C LEU A 162 -1.55 6.15 16.31
N THR A 163 -0.50 6.78 16.82
CA THR A 163 0.29 6.24 17.93
C THR A 163 -0.38 6.48 19.27
N PHE A 164 -0.88 7.69 19.52
CA PHE A 164 -1.33 8.10 20.85
C PHE A 164 -2.85 8.14 21.02
N ASP A 165 -3.60 8.23 19.92
CA ASP A 165 -5.07 8.39 19.91
C ASP A 165 -5.74 7.40 18.94
N PHE A 166 -5.20 6.19 18.83
CA PHE A 166 -5.78 5.13 17.99
C PHE A 166 -7.19 4.76 18.49
N PRO A 167 -8.20 4.61 17.60
CA PRO A 167 -9.56 4.31 18.01
C PRO A 167 -9.66 2.90 18.64
N LYS A 168 -10.18 2.85 19.86
CA LYS A 168 -10.35 1.59 20.63
C LYS A 168 -11.39 0.66 20.01
N GLU A 169 -12.30 1.22 19.25
CA GLU A 169 -13.38 0.51 18.54
C GLU A 169 -12.85 -0.31 17.35
N HIS A 170 -11.60 -0.10 16.93
CA HIS A 170 -11.02 -0.87 15.84
C HIS A 170 -10.79 -2.33 16.28
N PRO A 171 -11.22 -3.36 15.49
CA PRO A 171 -11.13 -4.78 15.88
C PRO A 171 -9.72 -5.26 16.29
N ARG A 172 -8.69 -4.60 15.74
CA ARG A 172 -7.27 -4.88 16.00
C ARG A 172 -6.57 -3.67 16.61
N ALA A 173 -7.21 -2.96 17.55
CA ALA A 173 -6.72 -1.67 18.06
C ALA A 173 -5.30 -1.76 18.64
N ILE A 174 -5.04 -2.73 19.51
CA ILE A 174 -3.74 -2.89 20.20
C ILE A 174 -2.62 -3.14 19.19
N GLU A 175 -2.82 -4.06 18.28
CA GLU A 175 -1.84 -4.43 17.26
C GLU A 175 -1.56 -3.26 16.30
N ARG A 176 -2.63 -2.60 15.85
CA ARG A 176 -2.52 -1.48 14.91
C ARG A 176 -1.86 -0.25 15.55
N GLN A 177 -2.19 0.07 16.80
CA GLN A 177 -1.53 1.13 17.54
C GLN A 177 -0.04 0.85 17.73
N ALA A 178 0.33 -0.39 18.07
CA ALA A 178 1.73 -0.80 18.19
C ALA A 178 2.48 -0.70 16.83
N PHE A 179 1.80 -1.03 15.73
CA PHE A 179 2.33 -0.84 14.39
C PHE A 179 2.63 0.65 14.12
N PHE A 180 1.66 1.56 14.32
CA PHE A 180 1.88 2.99 14.07
C PHE A 180 2.91 3.63 15.00
N SER A 181 3.03 3.11 16.22
CA SER A 181 4.11 3.50 17.15
C SER A 181 5.50 3.20 16.56
N LYS A 182 5.67 2.04 15.91
CA LYS A 182 6.91 1.68 15.21
C LYS A 182 7.13 2.53 13.95
N GLU A 183 6.06 2.81 13.20
CA GLU A 183 6.16 3.67 12.02
C GLU A 183 6.55 5.10 12.37
N LEU A 184 6.01 5.66 13.47
CA LEU A 184 6.44 6.98 13.97
C LEU A 184 7.93 6.97 14.36
N ALA A 185 8.41 5.89 14.99
CA ALA A 185 9.81 5.71 15.31
C ALA A 185 10.69 5.71 14.04
N GLN A 186 10.35 4.88 13.07
CA GLN A 186 11.09 4.80 11.80
C GLN A 186 11.05 6.12 11.02
N PHE A 187 9.94 6.85 11.09
CA PHE A 187 9.82 8.18 10.48
C PHE A 187 10.82 9.18 11.09
N LEU A 188 10.96 9.20 12.40
CA LEU A 188 11.92 10.08 13.06
C LEU A 188 13.38 9.64 12.83
N VAL A 189 13.65 8.34 12.78
CA VAL A 189 14.97 7.80 12.40
C VAL A 189 15.34 8.25 10.99
N MET A 190 14.44 8.06 10.02
CA MET A 190 14.63 8.47 8.63
C MET A 190 14.86 9.99 8.54
N ALA A 191 14.00 10.80 9.19
CA ALA A 191 14.12 12.25 9.14
C ALA A 191 15.45 12.75 9.75
N SER A 192 15.94 12.10 10.81
CA SER A 192 17.24 12.39 11.42
C SER A 192 18.39 12.02 10.48
N LYS A 193 18.36 10.83 9.89
CA LYS A 193 19.39 10.32 8.98
C LYS A 193 19.52 11.18 7.72
N GLU A 194 18.40 11.48 7.09
CA GLU A 194 18.34 12.28 5.84
C GLU A 194 18.41 13.79 6.11
N LYS A 195 18.50 14.21 7.39
CA LYS A 195 18.52 15.63 7.80
C LYS A 195 17.31 16.43 7.29
N ILE A 196 16.15 15.77 7.19
CA ILE A 196 14.90 16.35 6.74
C ILE A 196 14.12 16.88 7.96
N ASN A 197 13.48 18.04 7.82
CA ASN A 197 12.56 18.54 8.84
C ASN A 197 11.25 17.72 8.83
N PRO A 198 10.96 16.89 9.87
CA PRO A 198 9.80 16.01 9.87
C PRO A 198 8.46 16.76 9.89
N THR A 199 8.45 18.05 10.24
CA THR A 199 7.23 18.86 10.25
C THR A 199 6.78 19.31 8.86
N GLN A 200 7.61 19.15 7.83
CA GLN A 200 7.32 19.58 6.45
C GLN A 200 6.80 18.46 5.56
N LEU A 201 7.07 17.20 5.92
CA LEU A 201 6.69 16.06 5.10
C LEU A 201 5.18 15.80 5.13
N LYS A 202 4.60 15.69 3.95
CA LYS A 202 3.18 15.37 3.75
C LYS A 202 3.02 13.98 3.14
N GLY A 203 1.89 13.35 3.43
CA GLY A 203 1.57 12.02 2.94
C GLY A 203 0.11 11.66 3.16
N SER A 204 -0.18 10.36 3.20
CA SER A 204 -1.52 9.86 3.48
C SER A 204 -1.92 10.05 4.96
N TYR A 205 -3.20 9.89 5.25
CA TYR A 205 -3.71 9.90 6.63
C TYR A 205 -3.12 8.78 7.50
N ALA A 206 -2.57 7.73 6.91
CA ALA A 206 -1.90 6.63 7.59
C ALA A 206 -0.37 6.77 7.61
N GLY A 207 0.19 7.86 7.09
CA GLY A 207 1.63 8.12 7.14
C GLY A 207 2.44 7.56 5.98
N ALA A 208 1.81 7.09 4.90
CA ALA A 208 2.51 6.70 3.68
C ALA A 208 3.03 7.94 2.93
N MET A 209 4.21 7.86 2.32
CA MET A 209 4.99 9.01 1.85
C MET A 209 5.46 8.88 0.40
N GLY A 210 5.61 10.03 -0.24
CA GLY A 210 6.21 10.17 -1.56
C GLY A 210 5.38 9.57 -2.70
N LEU A 211 5.96 9.51 -3.89
CA LEU A 211 5.30 8.95 -5.07
C LEU A 211 4.96 7.46 -4.91
N PRO A 212 5.81 6.62 -4.26
CA PRO A 212 5.53 5.20 -4.09
C PRO A 212 4.64 4.90 -2.88
N GLN A 213 4.21 5.91 -2.10
CA GLN A 213 3.42 5.73 -0.87
C GLN A 213 4.06 4.73 0.11
N PHE A 214 5.37 4.80 0.29
CA PHE A 214 6.07 3.98 1.26
C PHE A 214 5.74 4.41 2.69
N MET A 215 5.46 3.41 3.54
CA MET A 215 5.49 3.60 4.99
C MET A 215 6.93 3.85 5.45
N PRO A 216 7.17 4.52 6.59
CA PRO A 216 8.51 4.75 7.10
C PRO A 216 9.38 3.49 7.21
N SER A 217 8.80 2.36 7.62
CA SER A 217 9.49 1.07 7.64
C SER A 217 9.83 0.54 6.25
N SER A 218 8.97 0.79 5.25
CA SER A 218 9.26 0.44 3.85
C SER A 218 10.37 1.32 3.28
N TRP A 219 10.37 2.62 3.63
CA TRP A 219 11.49 3.50 3.29
C TRP A 219 12.81 2.97 3.85
N ALA A 220 12.86 2.66 5.16
CA ALA A 220 14.08 2.18 5.80
C ALA A 220 14.62 0.86 5.20
N ASN A 221 13.73 -0.01 4.71
CA ASN A 221 14.10 -1.35 4.24
C ASN A 221 14.34 -1.42 2.72
N PHE A 222 13.66 -0.59 1.93
CA PHE A 222 13.59 -0.77 0.48
C PHE A 222 13.94 0.47 -0.34
N ALA A 223 13.96 1.68 0.26
CA ALA A 223 14.36 2.87 -0.46
C ALA A 223 15.86 2.83 -0.79
N VAL A 224 16.18 3.26 -2.00
CA VAL A 224 17.56 3.31 -2.52
C VAL A 224 17.86 4.66 -3.14
N ASP A 225 19.07 5.12 -2.97
CA ASP A 225 19.69 6.20 -3.74
C ASP A 225 20.09 5.60 -5.10
N PHE A 226 19.24 5.80 -6.11
CA PHE A 226 19.39 5.10 -7.39
C PHE A 226 20.23 5.89 -8.41
N ASP A 227 20.39 7.19 -8.24
CA ASP A 227 21.27 8.03 -9.07
C ASP A 227 22.63 8.29 -8.43
N GLY A 228 22.83 7.90 -7.16
CA GLY A 228 24.11 7.95 -6.46
C GLY A 228 24.47 9.34 -5.93
N ASP A 229 23.49 10.22 -5.72
CA ASP A 229 23.70 11.57 -5.21
C ASP A 229 23.91 11.62 -3.68
N LYS A 230 23.84 10.46 -2.99
CA LYS A 230 23.97 10.23 -1.56
C LYS A 230 22.77 10.67 -0.72
N HIS A 231 21.66 10.90 -1.35
CA HIS A 231 20.37 11.19 -0.71
C HIS A 231 19.29 10.26 -1.25
N ILE A 232 18.24 10.06 -0.47
CA ILE A 232 17.06 9.32 -0.91
C ILE A 232 15.87 10.28 -0.87
N ASP A 233 15.34 10.66 -2.04
CA ASP A 233 14.17 11.52 -2.14
C ASP A 233 13.03 10.84 -2.91
N LEU A 234 12.11 10.19 -2.18
CA LEU A 234 10.93 9.57 -2.78
C LEU A 234 9.79 10.56 -3.08
N PHE A 235 10.00 11.86 -2.81
CA PHE A 235 9.02 12.91 -3.11
C PHE A 235 9.26 13.57 -4.47
N ASN A 236 10.53 13.87 -4.80
CA ASN A 236 10.87 14.71 -5.94
C ASN A 236 11.90 14.08 -6.89
N ASN A 237 12.60 13.01 -6.47
CA ASN A 237 13.60 12.36 -7.30
C ASN A 237 13.02 11.10 -7.99
N PRO A 238 12.69 11.14 -9.30
CA PRO A 238 12.17 9.99 -10.02
C PRO A 238 13.13 8.79 -10.07
N ALA A 239 14.44 9.01 -10.01
CA ALA A 239 15.40 7.92 -10.00
C ALA A 239 15.24 7.07 -8.74
N ASP A 240 15.22 7.70 -7.56
CA ASP A 240 15.05 7.01 -6.29
C ASP A 240 13.67 6.34 -6.19
N VAL A 241 12.62 7.01 -6.67
CA VAL A 241 11.27 6.44 -6.71
C VAL A 241 11.24 5.15 -7.54
N ILE A 242 11.76 5.19 -8.77
CA ILE A 242 11.76 4.06 -9.69
C ILE A 242 12.64 2.93 -9.16
N GLY A 243 13.85 3.25 -8.71
CA GLY A 243 14.78 2.29 -8.11
C GLY A 243 14.21 1.64 -6.85
N SER A 244 13.60 2.42 -5.96
CA SER A 244 13.02 1.92 -4.71
C SER A 244 11.82 1.01 -4.93
N VAL A 245 10.92 1.32 -5.88
CA VAL A 245 9.81 0.44 -6.26
C VAL A 245 10.35 -0.87 -6.82
N ALA A 246 11.36 -0.83 -7.69
CA ALA A 246 11.97 -2.03 -8.23
C ALA A 246 12.67 -2.87 -7.15
N ASN A 247 13.44 -2.23 -6.27
CA ASN A 247 14.11 -2.89 -5.14
C ASN A 247 13.10 -3.53 -4.17
N TYR A 248 11.94 -2.91 -3.95
CA TYR A 248 10.85 -3.49 -3.17
C TYR A 248 10.44 -4.85 -3.73
N PHE A 249 10.10 -4.94 -5.02
CA PHE A 249 9.68 -6.21 -5.63
C PHE A 249 10.80 -7.24 -5.67
N LYS A 250 12.04 -6.82 -5.94
CA LYS A 250 13.22 -7.69 -5.85
C LYS A 250 13.35 -8.30 -4.46
N SER A 251 13.16 -7.49 -3.42
CA SER A 251 13.21 -7.93 -2.02
C SER A 251 12.08 -8.91 -1.65
N PHE A 252 10.94 -8.81 -2.33
CA PHE A 252 9.82 -9.75 -2.23
C PHE A 252 9.87 -10.87 -3.28
N GLN A 253 11.08 -11.20 -3.76
CA GLN A 253 11.38 -12.35 -4.60
C GLN A 253 10.67 -12.33 -5.97
N TRP A 254 10.52 -11.15 -6.56
CA TRP A 254 10.07 -11.05 -7.94
C TRP A 254 10.94 -11.92 -8.86
N GLN A 255 10.32 -12.74 -9.69
CA GLN A 255 10.97 -13.63 -10.63
C GLN A 255 10.88 -13.06 -12.04
N THR A 256 12.02 -12.68 -12.61
CA THR A 256 12.11 -12.12 -13.97
C THR A 256 11.58 -13.13 -14.99
N GLY A 257 10.69 -12.68 -15.87
CA GLY A 257 10.11 -13.50 -16.93
C GLY A 257 8.93 -14.38 -16.49
N MET A 258 8.65 -14.51 -15.19
CA MET A 258 7.47 -15.24 -14.72
C MET A 258 6.22 -14.37 -14.91
N PRO A 259 5.16 -14.87 -15.55
CA PRO A 259 3.87 -14.18 -15.59
C PRO A 259 3.29 -13.94 -14.19
N THR A 260 2.47 -12.91 -14.02
CA THR A 260 1.79 -12.65 -12.74
C THR A 260 0.62 -13.58 -12.49
N HIS A 261 -0.07 -13.98 -13.54
CA HIS A 261 -1.24 -14.87 -13.47
C HIS A 261 -1.52 -15.52 -14.80
N TYR A 262 -2.37 -16.53 -14.77
CA TYR A 262 -2.88 -17.22 -15.95
C TYR A 262 -4.41 -17.25 -15.95
N PRO A 263 -5.07 -17.35 -17.11
CA PRO A 263 -6.48 -17.68 -17.19
C PRO A 263 -6.76 -19.04 -16.54
N VAL A 264 -7.92 -19.14 -15.88
CA VAL A 264 -8.39 -20.38 -15.27
C VAL A 264 -9.80 -20.70 -15.74
N LYS A 265 -10.07 -21.97 -15.98
CA LYS A 265 -11.40 -22.56 -16.22
C LYS A 265 -11.72 -23.53 -15.10
N PHE A 266 -12.94 -23.99 -15.03
CA PHE A 266 -13.36 -24.97 -14.01
C PHE A 266 -13.92 -26.23 -14.65
N ASP A 267 -13.48 -27.38 -14.13
CA ASP A 267 -14.13 -28.66 -14.34
C ASP A 267 -15.18 -28.85 -13.23
N ALA A 268 -16.44 -28.72 -13.60
CA ALA A 268 -17.55 -28.81 -12.65
C ALA A 268 -17.66 -30.16 -11.94
N ALA A 269 -17.11 -31.24 -12.52
CA ALA A 269 -17.15 -32.58 -11.91
C ALA A 269 -16.12 -32.75 -10.78
N LEU A 270 -15.03 -31.95 -10.82
CA LEU A 270 -13.92 -32.04 -9.87
C LEU A 270 -13.84 -30.81 -8.95
N LEU A 271 -14.65 -29.78 -9.20
CA LEU A 271 -14.49 -28.47 -8.56
C LEU A 271 -14.71 -28.52 -7.03
N ASP A 272 -13.60 -28.30 -6.31
CA ASP A 272 -13.59 -28.07 -4.86
C ASP A 272 -13.17 -26.61 -4.57
N MET A 273 -14.16 -25.72 -4.61
CA MET A 273 -13.95 -24.28 -4.40
C MET A 273 -13.49 -23.98 -2.97
N GLU A 274 -13.94 -24.73 -1.97
CA GLU A 274 -13.54 -24.54 -0.57
C GLU A 274 -12.04 -24.77 -0.41
N THR A 275 -11.52 -25.87 -0.91
CA THR A 275 -10.09 -26.17 -0.90
C THR A 275 -9.29 -25.15 -1.68
N LEU A 276 -9.73 -24.78 -2.89
CA LEU A 276 -9.01 -23.83 -3.74
C LEU A 276 -8.93 -22.43 -3.14
N MET A 277 -9.95 -21.99 -2.39
CA MET A 277 -10.01 -20.66 -1.79
C MET A 277 -9.40 -20.59 -0.38
N ALA A 278 -9.16 -21.73 0.29
CA ALA A 278 -8.66 -21.76 1.65
C ALA A 278 -7.32 -21.04 1.87
N PRO A 279 -6.33 -21.07 0.93
CA PRO A 279 -5.09 -20.34 1.09
C PRO A 279 -5.18 -18.82 0.86
N ASP A 280 -6.34 -18.28 0.51
CA ASP A 280 -6.52 -16.90 0.06
C ASP A 280 -5.61 -16.60 -1.17
N ILE A 281 -4.81 -15.56 -1.11
CA ILE A 281 -3.90 -15.16 -2.20
C ILE A 281 -2.53 -15.85 -2.15
N LEU A 282 -2.32 -16.79 -1.24
CA LEU A 282 -1.02 -17.48 -1.09
C LEU A 282 -0.86 -18.57 -2.16
N PRO A 283 0.16 -18.52 -3.02
CA PRO A 283 0.41 -19.59 -3.98
C PRO A 283 0.89 -20.83 -3.25
N THR A 284 0.05 -21.87 -3.21
CA THR A 284 0.27 -23.12 -2.47
C THR A 284 -0.01 -24.37 -3.29
N PHE A 285 -0.68 -24.23 -4.43
CA PHE A 285 -1.02 -25.36 -5.28
C PHE A 285 0.03 -25.61 -6.37
N SER A 286 0.53 -26.83 -6.45
CA SER A 286 1.16 -27.28 -7.71
C SER A 286 0.12 -27.33 -8.84
N ILE A 287 0.56 -27.36 -10.10
CA ILE A 287 -0.35 -27.53 -11.24
C ILE A 287 -1.23 -28.78 -11.05
N ASN A 288 -0.64 -29.90 -10.66
CA ASN A 288 -1.38 -31.15 -10.48
C ASN A 288 -2.44 -31.04 -9.37
N SER A 289 -2.10 -30.46 -8.22
CA SER A 289 -3.08 -30.30 -7.14
C SER A 289 -4.13 -29.25 -7.47
N PHE A 290 -3.79 -28.20 -8.24
CA PHE A 290 -4.74 -27.19 -8.70
C PHE A 290 -5.79 -27.80 -9.63
N GLN A 291 -5.34 -28.61 -10.61
CA GLN A 291 -6.22 -29.32 -11.54
C GLN A 291 -7.00 -30.45 -10.86
N ALA A 292 -6.42 -31.17 -9.90
CA ALA A 292 -7.11 -32.19 -9.14
C ALA A 292 -8.31 -31.65 -8.34
N ASN A 293 -8.29 -30.34 -7.98
CA ASN A 293 -9.40 -29.63 -7.35
C ASN A 293 -10.30 -28.90 -8.38
N GLY A 294 -10.20 -29.24 -9.66
CA GLY A 294 -11.09 -28.73 -10.70
C GLY A 294 -10.75 -27.34 -11.27
N ALA A 295 -9.60 -26.75 -10.90
CA ALA A 295 -9.12 -25.49 -11.49
C ALA A 295 -8.20 -25.81 -12.68
N VAL A 296 -8.69 -25.64 -13.90
CA VAL A 296 -8.02 -26.04 -15.16
C VAL A 296 -7.24 -24.85 -15.73
N ILE A 297 -5.94 -25.05 -15.97
CA ILE A 297 -5.09 -24.13 -16.72
C ILE A 297 -4.62 -24.77 -18.01
N GLU A 298 -4.31 -23.95 -19.03
CA GLU A 298 -4.01 -24.44 -20.39
C GLU A 298 -2.78 -23.69 -20.96
N GLY A 299 -2.23 -24.22 -22.05
CA GLY A 299 -1.13 -23.60 -22.81
C GLY A 299 0.14 -23.40 -21.97
N ASP A 300 0.73 -22.22 -22.05
CA ASP A 300 2.00 -21.90 -21.34
C ASP A 300 1.89 -22.01 -19.82
N ALA A 301 0.68 -21.92 -19.26
CA ALA A 301 0.46 -22.11 -17.83
C ALA A 301 0.86 -23.51 -17.35
N LEU A 302 0.78 -24.52 -18.20
CA LEU A 302 1.24 -25.89 -17.91
C LEU A 302 2.76 -26.02 -17.76
N LEU A 303 3.52 -25.02 -18.21
CA LEU A 303 4.98 -24.95 -18.05
C LEU A 303 5.41 -24.22 -16.77
N HIS A 304 4.46 -23.69 -16.00
CA HIS A 304 4.75 -23.00 -14.74
C HIS A 304 5.41 -23.95 -13.74
N LYS A 305 6.53 -23.53 -13.14
CA LYS A 305 7.33 -24.37 -12.23
C LYS A 305 7.09 -24.07 -10.75
N GLY A 306 6.32 -23.02 -10.46
CA GLY A 306 6.03 -22.56 -9.11
C GLY A 306 4.70 -23.08 -8.56
N GLN A 307 4.21 -22.35 -7.58
CA GLN A 307 2.91 -22.59 -6.97
C GLN A 307 1.86 -21.60 -7.49
N LEU A 308 0.61 -22.00 -7.47
CA LEU A 308 -0.53 -21.20 -7.89
C LEU A 308 -1.48 -20.93 -6.72
N ALA A 309 -2.22 -19.84 -6.80
CA ALA A 309 -3.37 -19.55 -5.94
C ALA A 309 -4.59 -19.27 -6.82
N LEU A 310 -5.78 -19.70 -6.41
CA LEU A 310 -7.01 -19.26 -7.05
C LEU A 310 -7.37 -17.85 -6.53
N ILE A 311 -7.37 -16.89 -7.43
CA ILE A 311 -7.67 -15.49 -7.13
C ILE A 311 -9.09 -15.17 -7.56
N GLU A 312 -9.94 -14.80 -6.61
CA GLU A 312 -11.31 -14.38 -6.85
C GLU A 312 -11.44 -12.86 -6.95
N LEU A 313 -12.19 -12.39 -7.92
CA LEU A 313 -12.54 -10.99 -8.15
C LEU A 313 -14.06 -10.88 -8.21
N LEU A 314 -14.70 -10.55 -7.09
CA LEU A 314 -16.16 -10.39 -7.00
C LEU A 314 -16.61 -9.18 -7.82
N ASN A 315 -17.71 -9.32 -8.54
CA ASN A 315 -18.29 -8.29 -9.43
C ASN A 315 -19.66 -7.78 -8.95
N GLY A 316 -19.81 -7.61 -7.64
CA GLY A 316 -21.08 -7.20 -7.06
C GLY A 316 -22.12 -8.32 -7.16
N ASN A 317 -23.21 -8.09 -7.90
CA ASN A 317 -24.25 -9.09 -8.15
C ASN A 317 -23.96 -10.00 -9.36
N ASP A 318 -22.95 -9.65 -10.17
CA ASP A 318 -22.53 -10.45 -11.31
C ASP A 318 -21.62 -11.61 -10.89
N PRO A 319 -21.48 -12.66 -11.70
CA PRO A 319 -20.58 -13.76 -11.41
C PRO A 319 -19.14 -13.27 -11.18
N PRO A 320 -18.41 -13.84 -10.20
CA PRO A 320 -17.04 -13.51 -9.96
C PRO A 320 -16.13 -13.91 -11.15
N SER A 321 -15.06 -13.18 -11.33
CA SER A 321 -13.96 -13.54 -12.23
C SER A 321 -12.85 -14.23 -11.46
N TYR A 322 -12.13 -15.14 -12.11
CA TYR A 322 -11.06 -15.90 -11.49
C TYR A 322 -9.78 -15.88 -12.34
N VAL A 323 -8.63 -15.87 -11.68
CA VAL A 323 -7.32 -16.09 -12.32
C VAL A 323 -6.46 -17.00 -11.44
N ALA A 324 -5.52 -17.72 -12.06
CA ALA A 324 -4.49 -18.48 -11.35
C ALA A 324 -3.29 -17.58 -11.10
N GLY A 325 -3.18 -17.04 -9.89
CA GLY A 325 -2.08 -16.16 -9.47
C GLY A 325 -0.81 -16.93 -9.18
N THR A 326 0.33 -16.42 -9.64
CA THR A 326 1.68 -16.96 -9.41
C THR A 326 2.35 -16.30 -8.20
N GLU A 327 3.60 -16.67 -7.93
CA GLU A 327 4.45 -16.00 -6.94
C GLU A 327 4.65 -14.51 -7.26
N ASN A 328 4.69 -14.13 -8.55
CA ASN A 328 4.79 -12.72 -8.94
C ASN A 328 3.50 -11.95 -8.67
N PHE A 329 2.34 -12.59 -8.81
CA PHE A 329 1.06 -11.99 -8.34
C PHE A 329 1.11 -11.75 -6.83
N TYR A 330 1.55 -12.75 -6.08
CA TYR A 330 1.73 -12.65 -4.64
C TYR A 330 2.72 -11.56 -4.26
N ALA A 331 3.85 -11.41 -4.97
CA ALA A 331 4.81 -10.33 -4.72
C ALA A 331 4.15 -8.94 -4.85
N ILE A 332 3.22 -8.74 -5.80
CA ILE A 332 2.49 -7.48 -5.92
C ILE A 332 1.57 -7.26 -4.71
N THR A 333 0.93 -8.31 -4.21
CA THR A 333 0.08 -8.20 -3.02
C THR A 333 0.86 -7.86 -1.75
N ARG A 334 2.19 -7.99 -1.76
CA ARG A 334 3.05 -7.55 -0.64
C ARG A 334 3.08 -6.03 -0.51
N TYR A 335 2.87 -5.30 -1.58
CA TYR A 335 2.76 -3.84 -1.55
C TYR A 335 1.44 -3.38 -0.89
N ASN A 336 0.35 -4.03 -1.25
CA ASN A 336 -0.95 -3.86 -0.62
C ASN A 336 -1.69 -5.20 -0.68
N TRP A 337 -2.13 -5.75 0.49
CA TRP A 337 -2.77 -7.07 0.61
C TRP A 337 -4.18 -7.06 0.02
N SER A 338 -4.24 -7.07 -1.30
CA SER A 338 -5.50 -7.06 -2.04
C SER A 338 -5.30 -7.59 -3.44
N SER A 339 -6.07 -8.61 -3.83
CA SER A 339 -6.13 -9.10 -5.21
C SER A 339 -6.57 -8.01 -6.19
N TYR A 340 -7.49 -7.13 -5.76
CA TYR A 340 -7.97 -6.01 -6.58
C TYR A 340 -6.87 -4.98 -6.83
N TYR A 341 -6.07 -4.69 -5.81
CA TYR A 341 -4.90 -3.82 -5.97
C TYR A 341 -3.90 -4.41 -6.96
N ALA A 342 -3.54 -5.69 -6.77
CA ALA A 342 -2.59 -6.35 -7.65
C ALA A 342 -3.05 -6.33 -9.11
N MET A 343 -4.31 -6.68 -9.36
CA MET A 343 -4.88 -6.61 -10.72
C MET A 343 -4.91 -5.19 -11.28
N ALA A 344 -5.23 -4.17 -10.47
CA ALA A 344 -5.24 -2.78 -10.94
C ALA A 344 -3.82 -2.31 -11.33
N VAL A 345 -2.80 -2.68 -10.56
CA VAL A 345 -1.38 -2.39 -10.87
C VAL A 345 -0.99 -3.07 -12.18
N ILE A 346 -1.29 -4.36 -12.33
CA ILE A 346 -0.98 -5.15 -13.53
C ILE A 346 -1.67 -4.52 -14.75
N GLU A 347 -2.99 -4.35 -14.71
CA GLU A 347 -3.74 -3.88 -15.86
C GLU A 347 -3.41 -2.45 -16.26
N LEU A 348 -3.15 -1.55 -15.29
CA LEU A 348 -2.71 -0.18 -15.59
C LEU A 348 -1.33 -0.19 -16.24
N GLY A 349 -0.37 -0.91 -15.68
CA GLY A 349 0.98 -1.00 -16.22
C GLY A 349 1.01 -1.57 -17.63
N GLU A 350 0.26 -2.65 -17.89
CA GLU A 350 0.13 -3.24 -19.21
C GLU A 350 -0.60 -2.33 -20.20
N ALA A 351 -1.64 -1.59 -19.76
CA ALA A 351 -2.33 -0.64 -20.61
C ALA A 351 -1.38 0.47 -21.08
N VAL A 352 -0.57 1.02 -20.17
CA VAL A 352 0.46 2.01 -20.53
C VAL A 352 1.52 1.40 -21.45
N ALA A 353 1.98 0.18 -21.17
CA ALA A 353 2.97 -0.51 -22.02
C ALA A 353 2.47 -0.77 -23.44
N ARG A 354 1.18 -1.08 -23.62
CA ARG A 354 0.57 -1.21 -24.96
C ARG A 354 0.62 0.11 -25.74
N GLU A 355 0.34 1.24 -25.07
CA GLU A 355 0.42 2.57 -25.71
C GLU A 355 1.87 2.95 -26.08
N ILE A 356 2.87 2.54 -25.30
CA ILE A 356 4.29 2.73 -25.63
C ILE A 356 4.66 1.96 -26.90
N LYS A 357 4.21 0.69 -27.01
CA LYS A 357 4.51 -0.17 -28.17
C LYS A 357 3.75 0.26 -29.46
N ALA A 358 2.59 0.89 -29.30
CA ALA A 358 1.77 1.32 -30.44
C ALA A 358 2.26 2.64 -31.08
N LYS A 359 3.15 3.37 -30.40
CA LYS A 359 3.75 4.58 -30.96
C LYS A 359 5.04 4.22 -31.65
N PRO A 360 5.19 4.53 -32.96
CA PRO A 360 6.40 4.26 -33.73
C PRO A 360 7.61 5.06 -33.22
#